data_15d719b7dd742db7ac2f96b6dd7c7bfc
#
_entry.id   15d719b7dd742db7ac2f96b6dd7c7bfc
#
_cell.length_a   1.000
_cell.length_b   1.000
_cell.length_c   1.000
_cell.angle_alpha   90.00
_cell.angle_beta   90.00
_cell.angle_gamma   90.00
#
_symmetry.space_group_name_H-M   'P 1'
#
loop_
_entity.id
_entity.type
_entity.pdbx_description
1 polymer ?
#
loop_
_entity_poly.entity_id
_entity_poly.type
_entity_poly.pdbx_seq_one_letter_code
_entity_poly.pdbx_strand_id
1 'polypeptide(L)'
;MKLIVRVTLLIILSCLITSASWAKKDVKKSVVKIYTVYNTYDYDRPWQMKGQDSCSGSGTIIDGKRILTNAHVVADHTFIQVRKAGDAKRYTAEVEVLAHQCDLAILKVNDDSFFENVDPIQIGDLPRIRDRVAVYGFPEGGDELSITEGVVSRVEHNLYSHSFAHLLTCQIDAAINEGNSGGPVMKDDQLVGVAFQAMSREDVENIGYMVPSPVIKHFLTDIADGKYEGIPELGISSQNMENPDIRLRSGMSKTETGALVSHIDPDSPATGVLRPGDVLLSIEGVRVQNDKTVEFREGERTHLKYLIQKKQMNDSVRLKILRQKKVMSVVVKLSMPLHSSRLVPHEQYDVVPTYYILGGMLFEPVTLNYLKTWGKKWIFSAPDDLTHYYLYGKRTDDRKEVIVLVEVLADEINVGYHDLDNRVVSHVNGKKISTMEDLVASFEKTEGKYHLILDERGHQIVLDRRKVDQNSQRILKRYRIASDRSEDLKNLPSEMSQQQGFDPVNTVVQMGREN
;
A
#
# COMPACT_ATOMS: atom_id res chain seq x y z
N MET A 1 -13.28 39.93 64.65
CA MET A 1 -13.24 40.66 63.34
C MET A 1 -12.02 40.31 62.47
N LYS A 2 -10.78 40.28 62.97
CA LYS A 2 -9.58 39.93 62.17
C LYS A 2 -9.50 38.48 61.69
N LEU A 3 -10.13 37.52 62.38
CA LEU A 3 -10.14 36.10 62.00
C LEU A 3 -11.16 35.80 60.91
N ILE A 4 -12.34 36.45 60.94
CA ILE A 4 -13.40 36.29 59.94
C ILE A 4 -12.94 36.86 58.60
N VAL A 5 -12.24 37.99 58.57
CA VAL A 5 -11.70 38.60 57.34
C VAL A 5 -10.62 37.72 56.70
N ARG A 6 -9.79 37.02 57.47
CA ARG A 6 -8.77 36.10 56.97
C ARG A 6 -9.36 34.82 56.36
N VAL A 7 -10.44 34.28 56.95
CA VAL A 7 -11.13 33.11 56.44
C VAL A 7 -11.89 33.46 55.15
N THR A 8 -12.54 34.62 55.09
CA THR A 8 -13.23 35.07 53.86
C THR A 8 -12.25 35.37 52.72
N LEU A 9 -11.05 35.89 53.00
CA LEU A 9 -10.02 36.14 52.00
C LEU A 9 -9.41 34.81 51.46
N LEU A 10 -9.27 33.77 52.31
CA LEU A 10 -8.80 32.45 51.91
C LEU A 10 -9.84 31.70 51.05
N ILE A 11 -11.14 31.85 51.32
CA ILE A 11 -12.23 31.27 50.53
C ILE A 11 -12.34 31.95 49.16
N ILE A 12 -12.18 33.28 49.09
CA ILE A 12 -12.17 34.03 47.82
C ILE A 12 -10.91 33.66 46.99
N LEU A 13 -9.75 33.46 47.63
CA LEU A 13 -8.52 33.06 46.92
C LEU A 13 -8.58 31.61 46.44
N SER A 14 -9.27 30.70 47.16
CA SER A 14 -9.48 29.30 46.71
C SER A 14 -10.51 29.19 45.59
N CYS A 15 -11.49 30.11 45.50
CA CYS A 15 -12.44 30.19 44.38
C CYS A 15 -11.85 30.81 43.11
N LEU A 16 -10.75 31.57 43.21
CA LEU A 16 -10.03 32.12 42.04
C LEU A 16 -9.04 31.15 41.40
N ILE A 17 -8.75 29.99 42.04
CA ILE A 17 -7.79 29.00 41.49
C ILE A 17 -8.50 27.89 40.68
N THR A 18 -9.84 27.83 40.61
CA THR A 18 -10.57 26.73 39.97
C THR A 18 -11.28 27.10 38.68
N SER A 19 -10.92 28.19 38.04
CA SER A 19 -11.38 28.44 36.66
C SER A 19 -10.22 28.63 35.70
N ALA A 20 -9.26 27.68 35.69
CA ALA A 20 -8.62 27.35 34.44
C ALA A 20 -9.68 26.65 33.59
N SER A 21 -10.57 27.43 32.99
CA SER A 21 -11.38 26.96 31.88
C SER A 21 -10.38 26.48 30.82
N TRP A 22 -10.19 25.20 30.73
CA TRP A 22 -9.56 24.62 29.55
C TRP A 22 -10.45 25.06 28.39
N ALA A 23 -10.00 26.04 27.64
CA ALA A 23 -10.69 26.44 26.43
C ALA A 23 -10.83 25.16 25.58
N LYS A 24 -12.06 24.74 25.37
CA LYS A 24 -12.33 23.53 24.57
C LYS A 24 -11.61 23.71 23.23
N LYS A 25 -10.69 22.82 22.93
CA LYS A 25 -9.91 22.85 21.70
C LYS A 25 -10.87 22.90 20.51
N ASP A 26 -10.73 23.91 19.65
CA ASP A 26 -11.56 23.99 18.45
C ASP A 26 -10.97 23.10 17.35
N VAL A 27 -11.33 21.81 17.40
CA VAL A 27 -10.91 20.78 16.44
C VAL A 27 -11.09 21.22 14.99
N LYS A 28 -12.12 22.05 14.71
CA LYS A 28 -12.44 22.47 13.33
C LYS A 28 -11.28 23.21 12.66
N LYS A 29 -10.54 24.03 13.41
CA LYS A 29 -9.39 24.80 12.88
C LYS A 29 -8.23 23.94 12.44
N SER A 30 -8.17 22.69 12.90
CA SER A 30 -7.12 21.73 12.57
C SER A 30 -7.51 20.82 11.42
N VAL A 31 -8.74 20.92 10.89
CA VAL A 31 -9.19 20.17 9.73
C VAL A 31 -8.95 20.99 8.46
N VAL A 32 -8.43 20.33 7.44
CA VAL A 32 -8.06 20.97 6.18
C VAL A 32 -8.74 20.30 4.99
N LYS A 33 -9.14 21.09 4.00
CA LYS A 33 -9.53 20.61 2.68
C LYS A 33 -8.27 20.49 1.82
N ILE A 34 -8.12 19.37 1.12
CA ILE A 34 -7.00 19.09 0.22
C ILE A 34 -7.54 19.11 -1.21
N TYR A 35 -6.82 19.78 -2.10
CA TYR A 35 -7.09 19.82 -3.53
C TYR A 35 -5.88 19.23 -4.23
N THR A 36 -6.07 18.11 -4.91
CA THR A 36 -5.01 17.40 -5.63
C THR A 36 -5.26 17.45 -7.11
N VAL A 37 -4.25 17.89 -7.86
CA VAL A 37 -4.15 17.71 -9.28
C VAL A 37 -3.23 16.52 -9.52
N TYR A 38 -3.66 15.53 -10.28
CA TYR A 38 -2.91 14.31 -10.53
C TYR A 38 -2.87 13.93 -12.00
N ASN A 39 -1.94 13.05 -12.36
CA ASN A 39 -1.80 12.53 -13.71
C ASN A 39 -1.25 11.11 -13.66
N THR A 40 -2.06 10.13 -14.07
CA THR A 40 -1.69 8.72 -14.04
C THR A 40 -0.98 8.30 -15.32
N TYR A 41 -0.12 7.30 -15.21
CA TYR A 41 0.54 6.70 -16.37
C TYR A 41 -0.41 5.87 -17.22
N ASP A 42 -0.14 5.82 -18.52
CA ASP A 42 -0.85 4.97 -19.46
C ASP A 42 -0.10 3.64 -19.62
N TYR A 43 -0.66 2.56 -19.12
CA TYR A 43 -0.06 1.23 -19.18
C TYR A 43 -0.25 0.51 -20.53
N ASP A 44 -0.99 1.12 -21.48
CA ASP A 44 -0.96 0.67 -22.88
C ASP A 44 0.17 1.37 -23.66
N ARG A 45 0.62 2.54 -23.16
CA ARG A 45 1.70 3.35 -23.73
C ARG A 45 2.58 3.92 -22.63
N PRO A 46 3.42 3.10 -22.02
CA PRO A 46 4.09 3.39 -20.73
C PRO A 46 5.00 4.62 -20.73
N TRP A 47 5.35 5.14 -21.91
CA TRP A 47 6.09 6.41 -22.06
C TRP A 47 5.19 7.66 -22.02
N GLN A 48 3.89 7.51 -21.78
CA GLN A 48 2.90 8.59 -21.76
C GLN A 48 2.11 8.62 -20.46
N MET A 49 1.52 9.78 -20.19
CA MET A 49 0.52 9.97 -19.14
C MET A 49 -0.87 10.16 -19.78
N LYS A 50 -1.93 9.78 -19.07
CA LYS A 50 -3.32 9.84 -19.56
C LYS A 50 -3.87 11.25 -19.67
N GLY A 51 -3.32 12.20 -18.93
CA GLY A 51 -3.78 13.58 -18.85
C GLY A 51 -4.11 13.98 -17.41
N GLN A 52 -4.17 15.30 -17.21
CA GLN A 52 -4.40 15.88 -15.89
C GLN A 52 -5.87 15.74 -15.49
N ASP A 53 -6.10 15.36 -14.22
CA ASP A 53 -7.39 15.34 -13.57
C ASP A 53 -7.26 15.89 -12.14
N SER A 54 -8.35 16.02 -11.39
CA SER A 54 -8.33 16.57 -10.04
C SER A 54 -9.30 15.84 -9.11
N CYS A 55 -8.91 15.76 -7.85
CA CYS A 55 -9.78 15.29 -6.77
C CYS A 55 -9.65 16.18 -5.55
N SER A 56 -10.54 15.99 -4.59
CA SER A 56 -10.44 16.64 -3.29
C SER A 56 -10.62 15.64 -2.16
N GLY A 57 -10.01 15.96 -1.02
CA GLY A 57 -10.13 15.18 0.19
C GLY A 57 -9.97 16.05 1.42
N SER A 58 -9.82 15.41 2.55
CA SER A 58 -9.68 16.04 3.85
C SER A 58 -8.35 15.65 4.50
N GLY A 59 -7.94 16.41 5.49
CA GLY A 59 -6.76 16.11 6.30
C GLY A 59 -6.86 16.76 7.67
N THR A 60 -5.91 16.44 8.52
CA THR A 60 -5.84 17.01 9.87
C THR A 60 -4.43 17.45 10.24
N ILE A 61 -4.31 18.62 10.85
CA ILE A 61 -3.04 19.11 11.37
C ILE A 61 -2.71 18.34 12.65
N ILE A 62 -1.55 17.70 12.66
CA ILE A 62 -0.97 16.96 13.77
C ILE A 62 0.33 17.62 14.25
N ASP A 63 0.93 17.08 15.31
CA ASP A 63 2.21 17.58 15.83
C ASP A 63 3.31 17.64 14.77
N GLY A 64 4.22 18.59 14.90
CA GLY A 64 5.36 18.79 14.01
C GLY A 64 5.03 19.59 12.75
N LYS A 65 3.97 20.40 12.74
CA LYS A 65 3.53 21.19 11.57
C LYS A 65 3.27 20.30 10.34
N ARG A 66 2.64 19.16 10.54
CA ARG A 66 2.33 18.17 9.52
C ARG A 66 0.82 18.04 9.33
N ILE A 67 0.41 17.66 8.15
CA ILE A 67 -0.97 17.32 7.83
C ILE A 67 -1.03 15.81 7.55
N LEU A 68 -1.82 15.08 8.33
CA LEU A 68 -2.13 13.68 8.12
C LEU A 68 -3.36 13.56 7.20
N THR A 69 -3.27 12.71 6.18
CA THR A 69 -4.36 12.40 5.25
C THR A 69 -4.23 10.97 4.74
N ASN A 70 -5.11 10.55 3.80
CA ASN A 70 -4.94 9.29 3.09
C ASN A 70 -3.97 9.41 1.91
N ALA A 71 -3.28 8.31 1.59
CA ALA A 71 -2.39 8.22 0.44
C ALA A 71 -3.18 8.37 -0.88
N HIS A 72 -4.36 7.74 -0.99
CA HIS A 72 -5.19 7.84 -2.20
C HIS A 72 -5.68 9.26 -2.51
N VAL A 73 -5.75 10.15 -1.53
CA VAL A 73 -6.12 11.56 -1.74
C VAL A 73 -5.03 12.32 -2.51
N VAL A 74 -3.78 11.87 -2.41
CA VAL A 74 -2.62 12.58 -2.97
C VAL A 74 -1.76 11.68 -3.87
N ALA A 75 -2.25 10.49 -4.23
CA ALA A 75 -1.57 9.58 -5.15
C ALA A 75 -1.43 10.20 -6.55
N ASP A 76 -0.32 9.90 -7.25
CA ASP A 76 0.00 10.38 -8.61
C ASP A 76 -0.11 11.90 -8.77
N HIS A 77 0.07 12.65 -7.69
CA HIS A 77 -0.09 14.10 -7.67
C HIS A 77 0.96 14.82 -8.52
N THR A 78 0.52 15.89 -9.17
CA THR A 78 1.39 16.87 -9.82
C THR A 78 1.38 18.21 -9.10
N PHE A 79 0.30 18.50 -8.36
CA PHE A 79 0.16 19.73 -7.59
C PHE A 79 -0.86 19.56 -6.46
N ILE A 80 -0.53 20.04 -5.27
CA ILE A 80 -1.39 19.96 -4.09
C ILE A 80 -1.57 21.35 -3.47
N GLN A 81 -2.82 21.67 -3.14
CA GLN A 81 -3.16 22.82 -2.30
C GLN A 81 -3.97 22.39 -1.08
N VAL A 82 -3.83 23.13 0.01
CA VAL A 82 -4.59 22.90 1.24
C VAL A 82 -5.24 24.20 1.70
N ARG A 83 -6.41 24.07 2.35
CA ARG A 83 -7.15 25.18 2.94
C ARG A 83 -7.69 24.77 4.31
N LYS A 84 -7.46 25.58 5.35
CA LYS A 84 -8.05 25.35 6.67
C LYS A 84 -9.57 25.56 6.65
N ALA A 85 -10.29 24.86 7.50
CA ALA A 85 -11.71 25.10 7.70
C ALA A 85 -11.96 26.57 8.12
N GLY A 86 -12.90 27.23 7.44
CA GLY A 86 -13.26 28.64 7.71
C GLY A 86 -12.26 29.67 7.19
N ASP A 87 -11.18 29.27 6.48
CA ASP A 87 -10.24 30.17 5.82
C ASP A 87 -10.53 30.24 4.31
N ALA A 88 -10.28 31.38 3.70
CA ALA A 88 -10.40 31.57 2.24
C ALA A 88 -9.08 31.31 1.52
N LYS A 89 -7.94 31.45 2.20
CA LYS A 89 -6.59 31.33 1.61
C LYS A 89 -6.24 29.85 1.38
N ARG A 90 -5.77 29.54 0.16
CA ARG A 90 -5.15 28.27 -0.17
C ARG A 90 -3.65 28.39 -0.08
N TYR A 91 -3.02 27.33 0.37
CA TYR A 91 -1.57 27.20 0.49
C TYR A 91 -1.09 26.02 -0.34
N THR A 92 0.06 26.15 -0.96
CA THR A 92 0.72 25.00 -1.62
C THR A 92 1.24 24.05 -0.55
N ALA A 93 0.98 22.77 -0.77
CA ALA A 93 1.49 21.69 0.07
C ALA A 93 2.35 20.72 -0.76
N GLU A 94 3.27 20.05 -0.08
CA GLU A 94 4.14 19.04 -0.64
C GLU A 94 3.96 17.74 0.15
N VAL A 95 4.10 16.61 -0.53
CA VAL A 95 4.11 15.31 0.13
C VAL A 95 5.46 15.13 0.82
N GLU A 96 5.43 14.87 2.13
CA GLU A 96 6.61 14.51 2.91
C GLU A 96 6.85 12.99 2.86
N VAL A 97 5.78 12.21 3.09
CA VAL A 97 5.82 10.73 3.05
C VAL A 97 4.50 10.18 2.52
N LEU A 98 4.59 9.16 1.66
CA LEU A 98 3.47 8.33 1.18
C LEU A 98 3.61 6.90 1.70
N ALA A 99 2.52 6.37 2.25
CA ALA A 99 2.43 5.01 2.74
C ALA A 99 1.19 4.31 2.15
N HIS A 100 1.27 3.94 0.89
CA HIS A 100 0.16 3.30 0.17
C HIS A 100 -0.35 2.03 0.85
N GLN A 101 0.53 1.24 1.50
CA GLN A 101 0.12 0.00 2.19
C GLN A 101 -0.95 0.22 3.25
N CYS A 102 -0.84 1.27 4.04
CA CYS A 102 -1.83 1.63 5.08
C CYS A 102 -2.73 2.80 4.70
N ASP A 103 -2.62 3.26 3.45
CA ASP A 103 -3.40 4.39 2.91
C ASP A 103 -3.28 5.66 3.76
N LEU A 104 -2.06 6.02 4.14
CA LEU A 104 -1.74 7.24 4.89
C LEU A 104 -0.68 8.07 4.18
N ALA A 105 -0.75 9.38 4.35
CA ALA A 105 0.23 10.33 3.85
C ALA A 105 0.46 11.47 4.83
N ILE A 106 1.67 12.03 4.79
CA ILE A 106 2.03 13.27 5.48
C ILE A 106 2.30 14.36 4.44
N LEU A 107 1.64 15.50 4.64
CA LEU A 107 1.91 16.71 3.86
C LEU A 107 2.56 17.76 4.75
N LYS A 108 3.39 18.59 4.13
CA LYS A 108 3.99 19.79 4.73
C LYS A 108 3.55 21.03 3.96
N VAL A 109 3.53 22.15 4.64
CA VAL A 109 3.30 23.49 4.08
C VAL A 109 4.48 24.36 4.48
N ASN A 110 5.15 24.97 3.50
CA ASN A 110 6.36 25.76 3.74
C ASN A 110 6.07 27.17 4.31
N ASP A 111 4.82 27.64 4.26
CA ASP A 111 4.37 28.91 4.85
C ASP A 111 3.94 28.68 6.31
N ASP A 112 4.76 29.07 7.26
CA ASP A 112 4.51 28.92 8.70
C ASP A 112 3.20 29.60 9.16
N SER A 113 2.74 30.64 8.46
CA SER A 113 1.47 31.32 8.76
C SER A 113 0.26 30.37 8.66
N PHE A 114 0.39 29.26 7.92
CA PHE A 114 -0.63 28.23 7.85
C PHE A 114 -0.93 27.61 9.22
N PHE A 115 0.08 27.46 10.06
CA PHE A 115 -0.04 26.80 11.37
C PHE A 115 -0.33 27.75 12.52
N GLU A 116 -0.45 29.06 12.26
CA GLU A 116 -0.78 30.04 13.28
C GLU A 116 -2.22 29.85 13.80
N ASN A 117 -2.39 29.98 15.12
CA ASN A 117 -3.68 29.85 15.82
C ASN A 117 -4.39 28.51 15.60
N VAL A 118 -3.62 27.44 15.36
CA VAL A 118 -4.10 26.07 15.22
C VAL A 118 -3.50 25.20 16.31
N ASP A 119 -4.34 24.45 17.01
CA ASP A 119 -3.90 23.44 17.98
C ASP A 119 -3.80 22.07 17.29
N PRO A 120 -2.61 21.45 17.18
CA PRO A 120 -2.47 20.12 16.61
C PRO A 120 -3.36 19.10 17.33
N ILE A 121 -3.99 18.23 16.55
CA ILE A 121 -4.82 17.16 17.11
C ILE A 121 -3.92 16.03 17.62
N GLN A 122 -4.18 15.60 18.84
CA GLN A 122 -3.46 14.51 19.48
C GLN A 122 -4.07 13.16 19.09
N ILE A 123 -3.22 12.15 18.86
CA ILE A 123 -3.65 10.80 18.49
C ILE A 123 -4.04 10.05 19.76
N GLY A 124 -5.31 9.65 19.81
CA GLY A 124 -5.89 8.87 20.89
C GLY A 124 -5.59 7.37 20.79
N ASP A 125 -6.32 6.60 21.60
CA ASP A 125 -6.24 5.15 21.60
C ASP A 125 -7.30 4.51 20.70
N LEU A 126 -7.14 3.22 20.42
CA LEU A 126 -8.10 2.44 19.64
C LEU A 126 -9.47 2.45 20.34
N PRO A 127 -10.52 2.97 19.71
CA PRO A 127 -11.85 3.05 20.34
C PRO A 127 -12.44 1.65 20.53
N ARG A 128 -13.40 1.55 21.42
CA ARG A 128 -14.16 0.31 21.68
C ARG A 128 -15.43 0.29 20.82
N ILE A 129 -15.94 -0.90 20.60
CA ILE A 129 -17.27 -1.08 19.99
C ILE A 129 -18.31 -0.31 20.83
N ARG A 130 -19.21 0.43 20.16
CA ARG A 130 -20.23 1.34 20.70
C ARG A 130 -19.70 2.69 21.19
N ASP A 131 -18.40 2.98 21.11
CA ASP A 131 -17.91 4.33 21.34
C ASP A 131 -18.49 5.28 20.27
N ARG A 132 -18.95 6.46 20.70
CA ARG A 132 -19.38 7.54 19.81
C ARG A 132 -18.15 8.20 19.17
N VAL A 133 -18.26 8.44 17.88
CA VAL A 133 -17.23 9.11 17.08
C VAL A 133 -17.85 10.17 16.17
N ALA A 134 -17.07 11.21 15.85
CA ALA A 134 -17.44 12.24 14.90
C ALA A 134 -16.42 12.29 13.77
N VAL A 135 -16.88 12.25 12.52
CA VAL A 135 -16.07 12.38 11.31
C VAL A 135 -16.13 13.81 10.82
N TYR A 136 -14.98 14.44 10.65
CA TYR A 136 -14.85 15.80 10.12
C TYR A 136 -14.27 15.73 8.71
N GLY A 137 -14.87 16.42 7.75
CA GLY A 137 -14.35 16.42 6.38
C GLY A 137 -15.07 17.39 5.46
N PHE A 138 -14.65 17.40 4.20
CA PHE A 138 -15.17 18.25 3.15
C PHE A 138 -15.74 17.38 2.03
N PRO A 139 -17.00 16.90 2.16
CA PRO A 139 -17.61 16.04 1.15
C PRO A 139 -17.68 16.77 -0.19
N GLU A 140 -17.65 15.98 -1.29
CA GLU A 140 -17.80 16.54 -2.63
C GLU A 140 -19.09 17.37 -2.77
N GLY A 141 -18.99 18.42 -3.58
CA GLY A 141 -20.09 19.36 -3.84
C GLY A 141 -20.19 20.50 -2.82
N GLY A 142 -19.33 20.55 -1.77
CA GLY A 142 -19.30 21.62 -0.78
C GLY A 142 -17.90 22.10 -0.43
N ASP A 143 -17.81 23.37 -0.03
CA ASP A 143 -16.56 24.00 0.46
C ASP A 143 -16.54 24.13 1.99
N GLU A 144 -17.65 23.88 2.64
CA GLU A 144 -17.79 23.99 4.07
C GLU A 144 -17.51 22.65 4.78
N LEU A 145 -16.96 22.77 6.01
CA LEU A 145 -16.69 21.62 6.85
C LEU A 145 -17.99 20.91 7.26
N SER A 146 -18.08 19.63 6.96
CA SER A 146 -19.15 18.74 7.41
C SER A 146 -18.69 17.94 8.64
N ILE A 147 -19.62 17.68 9.54
CA ILE A 147 -19.42 16.83 10.71
C ILE A 147 -20.54 15.80 10.73
N THR A 148 -20.18 14.52 10.67
CA THR A 148 -21.12 13.41 10.82
C THR A 148 -20.81 12.63 12.08
N GLU A 149 -21.81 12.19 12.81
CA GLU A 149 -21.65 11.43 14.05
C GLU A 149 -22.15 10.00 13.87
N GLY A 150 -21.51 9.09 14.58
CA GLY A 150 -21.90 7.68 14.61
C GLY A 150 -21.23 6.93 15.75
N VAL A 151 -21.26 5.59 15.69
CA VAL A 151 -20.62 4.72 16.67
C VAL A 151 -19.66 3.73 15.99
N VAL A 152 -18.68 3.26 16.73
CA VAL A 152 -17.83 2.14 16.29
C VAL A 152 -18.65 0.86 16.34
N SER A 153 -18.91 0.28 15.18
CA SER A 153 -19.71 -0.94 15.01
C SER A 153 -18.87 -2.21 15.15
N ARG A 154 -17.59 -2.17 14.68
CA ARG A 154 -16.71 -3.33 14.63
C ARG A 154 -15.25 -2.92 14.55
N VAL A 155 -14.37 -3.74 15.13
CA VAL A 155 -12.91 -3.65 14.97
C VAL A 155 -12.42 -4.99 14.42
N GLU A 156 -11.89 -5.00 13.21
CA GLU A 156 -11.53 -6.23 12.52
C GLU A 156 -10.37 -6.04 11.54
N HIS A 157 -9.77 -7.15 11.07
CA HIS A 157 -8.92 -7.13 9.87
C HIS A 157 -9.80 -7.15 8.64
N ASN A 158 -9.67 -6.13 7.81
CA ASN A 158 -10.40 -6.04 6.56
C ASN A 158 -9.49 -5.54 5.43
N LEU A 159 -9.97 -5.69 4.20
CA LEU A 159 -9.28 -5.27 3.00
C LEU A 159 -9.29 -3.75 2.87
N TYR A 160 -8.12 -3.14 2.73
CA TYR A 160 -7.98 -1.74 2.33
C TYR A 160 -8.13 -1.65 0.81
N SER A 161 -9.14 -0.93 0.35
CA SER A 161 -9.48 -0.84 -1.07
C SER A 161 -8.35 -0.28 -1.93
N HIS A 162 -7.60 0.66 -1.39
CA HIS A 162 -6.48 1.31 -2.07
C HIS A 162 -5.29 0.35 -2.30
N SER A 163 -4.87 -0.36 -1.26
CA SER A 163 -3.64 -1.17 -1.29
C SER A 163 -3.85 -2.67 -1.46
N PHE A 164 -5.09 -3.15 -1.36
CA PHE A 164 -5.40 -4.58 -1.23
C PHE A 164 -4.75 -5.26 -0.01
N ALA A 165 -4.24 -4.49 0.93
CA ALA A 165 -3.71 -4.99 2.19
C ALA A 165 -4.84 -5.34 3.17
N HIS A 166 -4.72 -6.49 3.84
CA HIS A 166 -5.57 -6.80 4.98
C HIS A 166 -4.93 -6.25 6.25
N LEU A 167 -5.51 -5.18 6.80
CA LEU A 167 -5.04 -4.49 7.99
C LEU A 167 -6.16 -4.31 9.01
N LEU A 168 -5.80 -3.88 10.23
CA LEU A 168 -6.79 -3.51 11.24
C LEU A 168 -7.61 -2.32 10.73
N THR A 169 -8.93 -2.43 10.81
CA THR A 169 -9.89 -1.36 10.50
C THR A 169 -10.89 -1.20 11.63
N CYS A 170 -11.52 -0.04 11.70
CA CYS A 170 -12.75 0.14 12.46
C CYS A 170 -13.89 0.48 11.51
N GLN A 171 -14.95 -0.29 11.58
CA GLN A 171 -16.22 0.04 10.93
C GLN A 171 -16.99 1.01 11.81
N ILE A 172 -17.52 2.06 11.20
CA ILE A 172 -18.38 3.07 11.84
C ILE A 172 -19.68 3.23 11.04
N ASP A 173 -20.74 3.65 11.70
CA ASP A 173 -22.03 3.96 11.06
C ASP A 173 -22.21 5.46 10.75
N ALA A 174 -21.18 6.27 11.04
CA ALA A 174 -21.12 7.66 10.56
C ALA A 174 -21.00 7.67 9.02
N ALA A 175 -21.77 8.52 8.36
CA ALA A 175 -21.73 8.65 6.90
C ALA A 175 -20.34 9.14 6.43
N ILE A 176 -19.69 8.35 5.60
CA ILE A 176 -18.46 8.69 4.87
C ILE A 176 -18.81 8.80 3.39
N ASN A 177 -18.63 9.98 2.82
CA ASN A 177 -18.83 10.28 1.39
C ASN A 177 -17.49 10.66 0.76
N GLU A 178 -17.42 10.63 -0.57
CA GLU A 178 -16.28 11.16 -1.32
C GLU A 178 -15.95 12.58 -0.84
N GLY A 179 -14.65 12.86 -0.63
CA GLY A 179 -14.16 14.11 -0.04
C GLY A 179 -13.96 14.06 1.48
N ASN A 180 -14.65 13.19 2.24
CA ASN A 180 -14.37 12.97 3.67
C ASN A 180 -13.09 12.14 3.90
N SER A 181 -12.62 11.42 2.89
CA SER A 181 -11.36 10.65 2.95
C SER A 181 -10.19 11.52 3.41
N GLY A 182 -9.38 11.01 4.33
CA GLY A 182 -8.29 11.73 4.97
C GLY A 182 -8.70 12.58 6.18
N GLY A 183 -10.00 12.79 6.37
CA GLY A 183 -10.54 13.54 7.50
C GLY A 183 -10.42 12.79 8.83
N PRO A 184 -10.27 13.54 9.95
CA PRO A 184 -10.14 12.94 11.26
C PRO A 184 -11.45 12.32 11.74
N VAL A 185 -11.36 11.12 12.32
CA VAL A 185 -12.39 10.52 13.14
C VAL A 185 -12.04 10.75 14.60
N MET A 186 -12.89 11.50 15.29
CA MET A 186 -12.63 12.05 16.62
C MET A 186 -13.44 11.34 17.70
N LYS A 187 -12.81 11.13 18.85
CA LYS A 187 -13.44 10.74 20.10
C LYS A 187 -12.82 11.55 21.24
N ASP A 188 -13.62 12.21 22.08
CA ASP A 188 -13.16 12.95 23.25
C ASP A 188 -12.01 13.95 22.92
N ASP A 189 -12.16 14.71 21.83
CA ASP A 189 -11.19 15.67 21.28
C ASP A 189 -9.82 15.05 20.85
N GLN A 190 -9.76 13.73 20.68
CA GLN A 190 -8.59 12.99 20.19
C GLN A 190 -8.87 12.30 18.85
N LEU A 191 -7.85 12.20 17.99
CA LEU A 191 -7.89 11.47 16.74
C LEU A 191 -7.84 9.97 17.02
N VAL A 192 -8.91 9.24 16.76
CA VAL A 192 -8.97 7.79 16.91
C VAL A 192 -8.87 7.03 15.59
N GLY A 193 -8.97 7.74 14.47
CA GLY A 193 -8.79 7.18 13.13
C GLY A 193 -8.84 8.25 12.04
N VAL A 194 -8.55 7.83 10.82
CA VAL A 194 -8.68 8.61 9.58
C VAL A 194 -9.74 7.93 8.71
N ALA A 195 -10.76 8.68 8.29
CA ALA A 195 -11.80 8.18 7.39
C ALA A 195 -11.19 7.83 6.02
N PHE A 196 -11.46 6.62 5.45
CA PHE A 196 -10.77 6.24 4.22
C PHE A 196 -11.62 5.56 3.16
N GLN A 197 -12.67 4.84 3.51
CA GLN A 197 -13.51 4.18 2.52
C GLN A 197 -14.94 4.01 3.03
N ALA A 198 -15.89 4.01 2.08
CA ALA A 198 -17.25 3.56 2.32
C ALA A 198 -17.51 2.28 1.50
N MET A 199 -18.21 1.31 2.07
CA MET A 199 -18.79 0.23 1.29
C MET A 199 -20.15 0.68 0.77
N SER A 200 -20.22 0.88 -0.55
CA SER A 200 -21.49 1.05 -1.25
C SER A 200 -21.76 -0.23 -2.06
N ARG A 201 -22.72 -1.03 -1.61
CA ARG A 201 -23.35 -2.09 -2.41
C ARG A 201 -24.82 -1.73 -2.55
N GLU A 202 -25.47 -2.19 -3.62
CA GLU A 202 -26.89 -1.89 -3.88
C GLU A 202 -27.81 -2.15 -2.68
N ASP A 203 -27.38 -3.03 -1.75
CA ASP A 203 -28.17 -3.44 -0.57
C ASP A 203 -27.58 -2.99 0.78
N VAL A 204 -26.53 -2.17 0.81
CA VAL A 204 -25.83 -1.80 2.05
C VAL A 204 -25.56 -0.30 2.06
N GLU A 205 -26.27 0.41 2.93
CA GLU A 205 -26.10 1.86 3.14
C GLU A 205 -25.31 2.15 4.44
N ASN A 206 -24.56 3.25 4.43
CA ASN A 206 -23.92 3.83 5.62
C ASN A 206 -22.89 2.94 6.34
N ILE A 207 -22.08 2.18 5.61
CA ILE A 207 -20.90 1.52 6.19
C ILE A 207 -19.66 2.32 5.84
N GLY A 208 -19.12 3.02 6.84
CA GLY A 208 -17.84 3.70 6.74
C GLY A 208 -16.74 2.91 7.42
N TYR A 209 -15.50 3.06 6.94
CA TYR A 209 -14.31 2.51 7.57
C TYR A 209 -13.30 3.62 7.86
N MET A 210 -12.57 3.47 8.96
CA MET A 210 -11.43 4.33 9.28
C MET A 210 -10.15 3.50 9.45
N VAL A 211 -9.02 4.10 9.06
CA VAL A 211 -7.68 3.66 9.46
C VAL A 211 -7.52 3.97 10.94
N PRO A 212 -7.44 2.98 11.84
CA PRO A 212 -7.50 3.24 13.28
C PRO A 212 -6.15 3.69 13.85
N SER A 213 -6.20 4.32 15.03
CA SER A 213 -5.04 4.88 15.70
C SER A 213 -3.83 3.95 15.88
N PRO A 214 -3.93 2.62 16.08
CA PRO A 214 -2.75 1.75 16.10
C PRO A 214 -1.98 1.73 14.76
N VAL A 215 -2.70 1.77 13.62
CA VAL A 215 -2.07 1.81 12.29
C VAL A 215 -1.43 3.18 12.07
N ILE A 216 -2.09 4.27 12.49
CA ILE A 216 -1.54 5.62 12.42
C ILE A 216 -0.27 5.74 13.29
N LYS A 217 -0.30 5.23 14.53
CA LYS A 217 0.87 5.24 15.43
C LYS A 217 2.02 4.41 14.86
N HIS A 218 1.72 3.25 14.25
CA HIS A 218 2.72 2.43 13.56
C HIS A 218 3.38 3.21 12.43
N PHE A 219 2.58 3.81 11.54
CA PHE A 219 3.05 4.64 10.44
C PHE A 219 3.93 5.81 10.91
N LEU A 220 3.48 6.58 11.91
CA LEU A 220 4.25 7.72 12.45
C LEU A 220 5.55 7.29 13.15
N THR A 221 5.60 6.07 13.71
CA THR A 221 6.82 5.49 14.27
C THR A 221 7.78 5.08 13.17
N ASP A 222 7.28 4.44 12.12
CA ASP A 222 8.07 4.00 10.97
C ASP A 222 8.78 5.19 10.30
N ILE A 223 8.05 6.28 10.05
CA ILE A 223 8.60 7.47 9.37
C ILE A 223 9.40 8.43 10.27
N ALA A 224 9.67 8.07 11.52
CA ALA A 224 10.37 8.95 12.45
C ALA A 224 11.81 9.29 12.03
N ASP A 225 12.43 8.44 11.22
CA ASP A 225 13.76 8.64 10.62
C ASP A 225 13.70 9.27 9.21
N GLY A 226 12.50 9.64 8.75
CA GLY A 226 12.27 10.25 7.43
C GLY A 226 12.07 9.26 6.30
N LYS A 227 11.93 7.95 6.58
CA LYS A 227 11.71 6.90 5.59
C LYS A 227 10.51 6.04 5.98
N TYR A 228 9.78 5.56 5.00
CA TYR A 228 8.75 4.56 5.18
C TYR A 228 9.29 3.19 4.76
N GLU A 229 9.52 2.30 5.74
CA GLU A 229 9.99 0.93 5.48
C GLU A 229 8.83 -0.04 5.20
N GLY A 230 7.63 0.27 5.69
CA GLY A 230 6.41 -0.48 5.42
C GLY A 230 5.96 -1.41 6.55
N ILE A 231 4.83 -2.07 6.31
CA ILE A 231 4.22 -3.00 7.26
C ILE A 231 4.78 -4.39 7.02
N PRO A 232 5.36 -5.05 8.05
CA PRO A 232 6.01 -6.34 7.86
C PRO A 232 5.03 -7.50 7.67
N GLU A 233 5.50 -8.53 6.97
CA GLU A 233 4.83 -9.82 6.88
C GLU A 233 5.80 -11.00 7.08
N LEU A 234 5.25 -12.20 7.33
CA LEU A 234 6.04 -13.43 7.44
C LEU A 234 6.34 -14.09 6.09
N GLY A 235 5.58 -13.76 5.05
CA GLY A 235 5.64 -14.46 3.75
C GLY A 235 5.16 -15.90 3.85
N ILE A 236 4.02 -16.13 4.50
CA ILE A 236 3.40 -17.44 4.63
C ILE A 236 1.92 -17.40 4.26
N SER A 237 1.45 -18.51 3.70
CA SER A 237 0.02 -18.83 3.65
C SER A 237 -0.33 -19.76 4.81
N SER A 238 -1.47 -19.54 5.44
CA SER A 238 -1.96 -20.39 6.55
C SER A 238 -3.38 -20.88 6.31
N GLN A 239 -3.65 -22.09 6.78
CA GLN A 239 -4.97 -22.74 6.75
C GLN A 239 -5.56 -22.81 8.15
N ASN A 240 -6.91 -22.67 8.26
CA ASN A 240 -7.60 -22.92 9.52
C ASN A 240 -7.54 -24.39 9.92
N MET A 241 -7.72 -24.66 11.19
CA MET A 241 -7.67 -25.99 11.78
C MET A 241 -8.95 -26.33 12.57
N GLU A 242 -10.11 -25.82 12.11
CA GLU A 242 -11.39 -26.08 12.77
C GLU A 242 -11.80 -27.55 12.65
N ASN A 243 -11.45 -28.23 11.54
CA ASN A 243 -11.68 -29.67 11.40
C ASN A 243 -10.82 -30.45 12.41
N PRO A 244 -11.42 -31.34 13.23
CA PRO A 244 -10.68 -32.12 14.22
C PRO A 244 -9.67 -33.08 13.62
N ASP A 245 -9.90 -33.62 12.41
CA ASP A 245 -9.02 -34.60 11.80
C ASP A 245 -7.68 -34.01 11.38
N ILE A 246 -7.66 -32.75 10.88
CA ILE A 246 -6.41 -32.06 10.58
C ILE A 246 -5.58 -31.82 11.83
N ARG A 247 -6.22 -31.52 12.97
CA ARG A 247 -5.53 -31.38 14.26
C ARG A 247 -4.94 -32.70 14.73
N LEU A 248 -5.72 -33.79 14.71
CA LEU A 248 -5.26 -35.12 15.09
C LEU A 248 -4.10 -35.59 14.19
N ARG A 249 -4.22 -35.40 12.87
CA ARG A 249 -3.14 -35.70 11.92
C ARG A 249 -1.86 -34.93 12.23
N SER A 250 -1.98 -33.67 12.61
CA SER A 250 -0.84 -32.81 13.00
C SER A 250 -0.25 -33.20 14.36
N GLY A 251 -0.90 -34.10 15.11
CA GLY A 251 -0.45 -34.55 16.42
C GLY A 251 -0.84 -33.60 17.56
N MET A 252 -1.83 -32.75 17.37
CA MET A 252 -2.37 -31.85 18.40
C MET A 252 -3.23 -32.62 19.39
N SER A 253 -3.18 -32.22 20.64
CA SER A 253 -4.15 -32.63 21.66
C SER A 253 -5.53 -32.00 21.41
N LYS A 254 -6.58 -32.52 22.09
CA LYS A 254 -7.94 -31.98 21.94
C LYS A 254 -8.09 -30.54 22.40
N THR A 255 -7.21 -30.06 23.27
CA THR A 255 -7.25 -28.70 23.86
C THR A 255 -6.32 -27.70 23.17
N GLU A 256 -5.46 -28.18 22.28
CA GLU A 256 -4.59 -27.31 21.49
C GLU A 256 -5.33 -26.68 20.33
N THR A 257 -4.96 -25.43 20.04
CA THR A 257 -5.46 -24.68 18.88
C THR A 257 -4.28 -24.11 18.12
N GLY A 258 -4.50 -23.76 16.84
CA GLY A 258 -3.45 -23.18 16.02
C GLY A 258 -3.87 -22.99 14.56
N ALA A 259 -2.94 -22.52 13.75
CA ALA A 259 -3.08 -22.33 12.31
C ALA A 259 -1.98 -23.12 11.57
N LEU A 260 -2.34 -23.88 10.54
CA LEU A 260 -1.41 -24.69 9.75
C LEU A 260 -0.70 -23.78 8.72
N VAL A 261 0.62 -23.79 8.70
CA VAL A 261 1.43 -23.20 7.62
C VAL A 261 1.30 -24.10 6.38
N SER A 262 0.66 -23.60 5.32
CA SER A 262 0.43 -24.35 4.09
C SER A 262 1.43 -24.03 2.99
N HIS A 263 2.03 -22.83 3.01
CA HIS A 263 3.01 -22.39 2.03
C HIS A 263 3.94 -21.35 2.64
N ILE A 264 5.16 -21.27 2.12
CA ILE A 264 6.15 -20.24 2.45
C ILE A 264 6.58 -19.63 1.12
N ASP A 265 6.50 -18.30 1.05
CA ASP A 265 6.94 -17.56 -0.12
C ASP A 265 8.47 -17.63 -0.23
N PRO A 266 9.05 -17.81 -1.44
CA PRO A 266 10.49 -17.74 -1.64
C PRO A 266 11.08 -16.42 -1.10
N ASP A 267 12.31 -16.47 -0.59
CA ASP A 267 13.06 -15.32 -0.08
C ASP A 267 12.36 -14.55 1.06
N SER A 268 11.31 -15.15 1.67
CA SER A 268 10.56 -14.53 2.77
C SER A 268 11.26 -14.69 4.12
N PRO A 269 10.89 -13.88 5.13
CA PRO A 269 11.37 -14.02 6.51
C PRO A 269 11.19 -15.42 7.10
N ALA A 270 10.17 -16.15 6.66
CA ALA A 270 9.89 -17.51 7.11
C ALA A 270 10.80 -18.57 6.48
N THR A 271 11.49 -18.25 5.37
CA THR A 271 12.36 -19.17 4.64
C THR A 271 13.48 -19.67 5.55
N GLY A 272 13.68 -21.01 5.59
CA GLY A 272 14.66 -21.64 6.45
C GLY A 272 14.27 -21.75 7.93
N VAL A 273 13.29 -20.99 8.41
CA VAL A 273 12.82 -21.01 9.80
C VAL A 273 11.54 -21.83 9.95
N LEU A 274 10.52 -21.53 9.17
CA LEU A 274 9.27 -22.30 9.12
C LEU A 274 9.29 -23.33 7.99
N ARG A 275 8.35 -24.28 8.05
CA ARG A 275 8.14 -25.31 7.02
C ARG A 275 6.65 -25.50 6.77
N PRO A 276 6.21 -25.80 5.53
CA PRO A 276 4.86 -26.29 5.30
C PRO A 276 4.57 -27.51 6.20
N GLY A 277 3.43 -27.51 6.87
CA GLY A 277 3.05 -28.51 7.87
C GLY A 277 3.33 -28.12 9.31
N ASP A 278 4.05 -27.02 9.61
CA ASP A 278 4.13 -26.44 10.94
C ASP A 278 2.77 -25.91 11.38
N VAL A 279 2.43 -26.03 12.67
CA VAL A 279 1.24 -25.38 13.24
C VAL A 279 1.67 -24.24 14.14
N LEU A 280 1.23 -23.04 13.83
CA LEU A 280 1.42 -21.85 14.68
C LEU A 280 0.51 -21.95 15.90
N LEU A 281 1.08 -22.18 17.08
CA LEU A 281 0.35 -22.31 18.36
C LEU A 281 0.20 -20.95 19.06
N SER A 282 1.24 -20.12 19.04
CA SER A 282 1.20 -18.75 19.57
C SER A 282 2.20 -17.83 18.87
N ILE A 283 1.88 -16.53 18.88
CA ILE A 283 2.71 -15.43 18.37
C ILE A 283 2.92 -14.46 19.52
N GLU A 284 4.18 -14.16 19.89
CA GLU A 284 4.54 -13.32 21.05
C GLU A 284 3.82 -13.75 22.35
N GLY A 285 3.61 -15.05 22.55
CA GLY A 285 2.89 -15.61 23.69
C GLY A 285 1.36 -15.60 23.56
N VAL A 286 0.78 -14.86 22.62
CA VAL A 286 -0.66 -14.83 22.38
C VAL A 286 -1.09 -16.07 21.60
N ARG A 287 -2.06 -16.81 22.13
CA ARG A 287 -2.55 -18.09 21.57
C ARG A 287 -3.27 -17.87 20.23
N VAL A 288 -2.89 -18.65 19.23
CA VAL A 288 -3.59 -18.72 17.92
C VAL A 288 -4.74 -19.71 18.01
N GLN A 289 -5.91 -19.32 17.53
CA GLN A 289 -7.09 -20.17 17.49
C GLN A 289 -7.19 -20.93 16.14
N ASN A 290 -8.08 -21.93 16.09
CA ASN A 290 -8.24 -22.79 14.91
C ASN A 290 -8.80 -22.06 13.68
N ASP A 291 -9.47 -20.94 13.88
CA ASP A 291 -9.99 -20.03 12.84
C ASP A 291 -8.95 -18.96 12.42
N LYS A 292 -7.70 -19.08 12.82
CA LYS A 292 -6.59 -18.13 12.60
C LYS A 292 -6.77 -16.79 13.31
N THR A 293 -7.59 -16.71 14.33
CA THR A 293 -7.73 -15.48 15.12
C THR A 293 -6.87 -15.53 16.37
N VAL A 294 -6.60 -14.35 16.92
CA VAL A 294 -5.92 -14.10 18.20
C VAL A 294 -6.75 -13.11 19.02
N GLU A 295 -6.67 -13.19 20.32
CA GLU A 295 -7.21 -12.15 21.19
C GLU A 295 -6.26 -10.95 21.21
N PHE A 296 -6.76 -9.77 20.86
CA PHE A 296 -5.95 -8.55 20.83
C PHE A 296 -6.34 -7.55 21.91
N ARG A 297 -7.57 -7.66 22.43
CA ARG A 297 -8.11 -7.03 23.64
C ARG A 297 -9.02 -8.03 24.33
N GLU A 298 -9.25 -7.85 25.64
CA GLU A 298 -10.13 -8.71 26.44
C GLU A 298 -11.50 -8.88 25.78
N GLY A 299 -11.84 -10.12 25.42
CA GLY A 299 -13.07 -10.49 24.73
C GLY A 299 -13.13 -10.12 23.25
N GLU A 300 -12.11 -9.50 22.66
CA GLU A 300 -12.09 -9.11 21.25
C GLU A 300 -10.99 -9.86 20.49
N ARG A 301 -11.35 -10.40 19.32
CA ARG A 301 -10.47 -11.23 18.50
C ARG A 301 -10.33 -10.65 17.10
N THR A 302 -9.13 -10.80 16.52
CA THR A 302 -8.84 -10.41 15.15
C THR A 302 -7.93 -11.43 14.48
N HIS A 303 -7.63 -11.29 13.19
CA HIS A 303 -6.77 -12.21 12.44
C HIS A 303 -5.33 -12.19 12.99
N LEU A 304 -4.66 -13.36 13.03
CA LEU A 304 -3.31 -13.53 13.58
C LEU A 304 -2.24 -12.59 12.97
N LYS A 305 -2.43 -12.13 11.72
CA LYS A 305 -1.54 -11.17 11.06
C LYS A 305 -1.37 -9.88 11.84
N TYR A 306 -2.36 -9.47 12.63
CA TYR A 306 -2.29 -8.27 13.48
C TYR A 306 -1.04 -8.26 14.38
N LEU A 307 -0.68 -9.42 14.98
CA LEU A 307 0.47 -9.52 15.87
C LEU A 307 1.82 -9.34 15.15
N ILE A 308 1.85 -9.58 13.84
CA ILE A 308 3.00 -9.33 12.98
C ILE A 308 3.02 -7.86 12.56
N GLN A 309 1.89 -7.37 12.06
CA GLN A 309 1.74 -6.04 11.46
C GLN A 309 1.84 -4.88 12.46
N LYS A 310 1.73 -5.15 13.77
CA LYS A 310 2.00 -4.14 14.81
C LYS A 310 3.49 -3.97 15.15
N LYS A 311 4.37 -4.84 14.61
CA LYS A 311 5.83 -4.74 14.70
C LYS A 311 6.37 -3.83 13.61
N GLN A 312 7.53 -3.25 13.82
CA GLN A 312 8.24 -2.50 12.79
C GLN A 312 9.04 -3.44 11.88
N MET A 313 9.43 -2.95 10.71
CA MET A 313 10.38 -3.65 9.87
C MET A 313 11.67 -3.92 10.65
N ASN A 314 12.30 -5.05 10.35
CA ASN A 314 13.51 -5.53 11.04
C ASN A 314 13.33 -5.97 12.50
N ASP A 315 12.16 -5.80 13.11
CA ASP A 315 11.83 -6.41 14.39
C ASP A 315 11.88 -7.93 14.32
N SER A 316 12.05 -8.57 15.47
CA SER A 316 11.93 -10.02 15.61
C SER A 316 10.60 -10.40 16.22
N VAL A 317 10.04 -11.51 15.76
CA VAL A 317 8.81 -12.10 16.30
C VAL A 317 9.09 -13.53 16.79
N ARG A 318 8.65 -13.83 17.99
CA ARG A 318 8.74 -15.18 18.57
C ARG A 318 7.48 -15.97 18.28
N LEU A 319 7.66 -17.13 17.67
CA LEU A 319 6.58 -18.06 17.32
C LEU A 319 6.75 -19.35 18.12
N LYS A 320 5.67 -19.85 18.74
CA LYS A 320 5.60 -21.20 19.25
C LYS A 320 4.90 -22.06 18.21
N ILE A 321 5.57 -23.11 17.76
CA ILE A 321 5.08 -23.97 16.70
C ILE A 321 5.03 -25.44 17.12
N LEU A 322 4.18 -26.21 16.47
CA LEU A 322 4.21 -27.66 16.50
C LEU A 322 4.76 -28.17 15.17
N ARG A 323 5.90 -28.83 15.18
CA ARG A 323 6.57 -29.45 14.03
C ARG A 323 6.79 -30.93 14.31
N GLN A 324 6.26 -31.80 13.45
CA GLN A 324 6.39 -33.25 13.61
C GLN A 324 6.05 -33.72 15.03
N LYS A 325 4.94 -33.25 15.58
CA LYS A 325 4.44 -33.55 16.96
C LYS A 325 5.33 -33.03 18.10
N LYS A 326 6.34 -32.21 17.81
CA LYS A 326 7.20 -31.57 18.83
C LYS A 326 6.92 -30.09 18.88
N VAL A 327 6.68 -29.60 20.09
CA VAL A 327 6.52 -28.16 20.35
C VAL A 327 7.90 -27.51 20.42
N MET A 328 8.08 -26.40 19.70
CA MET A 328 9.33 -25.63 19.72
C MET A 328 9.05 -24.14 19.60
N SER A 329 10.02 -23.33 19.98
CA SER A 329 10.00 -21.88 19.76
C SER A 329 11.01 -21.52 18.68
N VAL A 330 10.59 -20.66 17.75
CA VAL A 330 11.45 -20.10 16.71
C VAL A 330 11.32 -18.59 16.73
N VAL A 331 12.33 -17.90 16.23
CA VAL A 331 12.34 -16.44 16.09
C VAL A 331 12.51 -16.12 14.60
N VAL A 332 11.67 -15.24 14.10
CA VAL A 332 11.72 -14.76 12.71
C VAL A 332 12.02 -13.27 12.72
N LYS A 333 13.02 -12.83 11.95
CA LYS A 333 13.29 -11.41 11.70
C LYS A 333 12.39 -10.93 10.57
N LEU A 334 11.63 -9.87 10.78
CA LEU A 334 10.65 -9.35 9.84
C LEU A 334 11.33 -8.39 8.83
N SER A 335 11.87 -8.94 7.76
CA SER A 335 12.67 -8.22 6.76
C SER A 335 11.93 -7.97 5.43
N MET A 336 10.63 -8.26 5.36
CA MET A 336 9.87 -8.16 4.12
C MET A 336 8.57 -7.38 4.35
N PRO A 337 8.34 -6.28 3.60
CA PRO A 337 7.10 -5.54 3.67
C PRO A 337 5.96 -6.27 2.93
N LEU A 338 4.71 -5.93 3.28
CA LEU A 338 3.49 -6.48 2.67
C LEU A 338 3.55 -6.44 1.14
N HIS A 339 3.08 -7.51 0.52
CA HIS A 339 2.91 -7.68 -0.93
C HIS A 339 4.19 -7.76 -1.78
N SER A 340 5.38 -7.62 -1.19
CA SER A 340 6.64 -7.70 -1.94
C SER A 340 6.92 -9.10 -2.54
N SER A 341 6.28 -10.14 -2.01
CA SER A 341 6.39 -11.52 -2.54
C SER A 341 5.42 -11.84 -3.70
N ARG A 342 4.57 -10.90 -4.13
CA ARG A 342 3.59 -11.19 -5.20
C ARG A 342 4.28 -11.30 -6.56
N LEU A 343 3.83 -12.29 -7.35
CA LEU A 343 4.28 -12.46 -8.75
C LEU A 343 3.79 -11.32 -9.65
N VAL A 344 2.52 -10.95 -9.51
CA VAL A 344 1.92 -9.80 -10.19
C VAL A 344 1.55 -8.79 -9.12
N PRO A 345 2.17 -7.61 -9.10
CA PRO A 345 1.90 -6.56 -8.12
C PRO A 345 0.43 -6.12 -8.13
N HIS A 346 -0.07 -5.71 -6.97
CA HIS A 346 -1.32 -4.94 -6.88
C HIS A 346 -1.14 -3.59 -7.58
N GLU A 347 -2.19 -2.78 -7.57
CA GLU A 347 -2.15 -1.43 -8.12
C GLU A 347 -1.02 -0.62 -7.49
N GLN A 348 -0.19 -0.03 -8.34
CA GLN A 348 0.94 0.79 -7.98
C GLN A 348 0.61 2.24 -8.29
N TYR A 349 0.96 3.13 -7.39
CA TYR A 349 0.77 4.57 -7.48
C TYR A 349 2.13 5.25 -7.39
N ASP A 350 2.27 6.42 -7.99
CA ASP A 350 3.53 7.19 -8.00
C ASP A 350 4.73 6.41 -8.59
N VAL A 351 4.47 5.40 -9.41
CA VAL A 351 5.48 4.54 -10.03
C VAL A 351 5.43 4.67 -11.54
N VAL A 352 6.58 5.00 -12.14
CA VAL A 352 6.74 5.01 -13.61
C VAL A 352 6.69 3.57 -14.11
N PRO A 353 5.87 3.25 -15.14
CA PRO A 353 5.83 1.91 -15.69
C PRO A 353 7.19 1.47 -16.25
N THR A 354 7.59 0.25 -15.92
CA THR A 354 8.75 -0.40 -16.51
C THR A 354 8.41 -0.88 -17.92
N TYR A 355 9.22 -0.53 -18.92
CA TYR A 355 9.04 -1.00 -20.29
C TYR A 355 10.35 -1.12 -21.06
N TYR A 356 10.34 -1.97 -22.08
CA TYR A 356 11.43 -2.11 -23.03
C TYR A 356 10.91 -2.30 -24.46
N ILE A 357 11.52 -1.62 -25.44
CA ILE A 357 11.13 -1.70 -26.86
C ILE A 357 12.32 -2.19 -27.68
N LEU A 358 12.15 -3.30 -28.38
CA LEU A 358 13.14 -3.83 -29.30
C LEU A 358 12.51 -4.19 -30.65
N GLY A 359 13.01 -3.60 -31.74
CA GLY A 359 12.50 -3.90 -33.08
C GLY A 359 10.99 -3.63 -33.27
N GLY A 360 10.44 -2.74 -32.44
CA GLY A 360 9.00 -2.42 -32.37
C GLY A 360 8.20 -3.30 -31.41
N MET A 361 8.79 -4.32 -30.81
CA MET A 361 8.15 -5.13 -29.77
C MET A 361 8.17 -4.39 -28.44
N LEU A 362 7.02 -4.12 -27.84
CA LEU A 362 6.87 -3.50 -26.52
C LEU A 362 6.70 -4.56 -25.45
N PHE A 363 7.57 -4.56 -24.46
CA PHE A 363 7.54 -5.49 -23.31
C PHE A 363 7.33 -4.75 -22.00
N GLU A 364 6.49 -5.30 -21.13
CA GLU A 364 6.22 -4.81 -19.77
C GLU A 364 6.06 -5.98 -18.79
N PRO A 365 6.32 -5.75 -17.48
CA PRO A 365 5.87 -6.66 -16.45
C PRO A 365 4.36 -6.50 -16.23
N VAL A 366 3.64 -7.60 -16.10
CA VAL A 366 2.20 -7.57 -15.79
C VAL A 366 2.00 -7.05 -14.38
N THR A 367 1.18 -6.00 -14.26
CA THR A 367 0.74 -5.40 -12.99
C THR A 367 -0.78 -5.31 -12.96
N LEU A 368 -1.37 -5.01 -11.80
CA LEU A 368 -2.82 -4.72 -11.76
C LEU A 368 -3.16 -3.45 -12.56
N ASN A 369 -2.26 -2.46 -12.61
CA ASN A 369 -2.44 -1.26 -13.44
C ASN A 369 -2.60 -1.63 -14.91
N TYR A 370 -1.73 -2.52 -15.41
CA TYR A 370 -1.84 -3.06 -16.76
C TYR A 370 -3.16 -3.80 -16.99
N LEU A 371 -3.55 -4.71 -16.08
CA LEU A 371 -4.82 -5.42 -16.18
C LEU A 371 -6.04 -4.49 -16.15
N LYS A 372 -5.97 -3.36 -15.47
CA LYS A 372 -7.05 -2.36 -15.42
C LYS A 372 -7.23 -1.56 -16.75
N THR A 373 -6.33 -1.67 -17.71
CA THR A 373 -6.52 -1.07 -19.04
C THR A 373 -7.74 -1.66 -19.76
N TRP A 374 -8.13 -2.91 -19.42
CA TRP A 374 -9.39 -3.52 -19.89
C TRP A 374 -10.66 -2.98 -19.19
N GLY A 375 -10.53 -1.90 -18.39
CA GLY A 375 -11.63 -1.19 -17.77
C GLY A 375 -12.10 -1.76 -16.44
N LYS A 376 -13.22 -1.23 -15.91
CA LYS A 376 -13.73 -1.58 -14.56
C LYS A 376 -14.01 -3.09 -14.36
N LYS A 377 -14.31 -3.80 -15.43
CA LYS A 377 -14.59 -5.26 -15.43
C LYS A 377 -13.39 -6.09 -15.92
N TRP A 378 -12.18 -5.58 -15.78
CA TRP A 378 -10.94 -6.18 -16.27
C TRP A 378 -10.83 -7.69 -15.95
N ILE A 379 -11.30 -8.13 -14.79
CA ILE A 379 -11.24 -9.55 -14.38
C ILE A 379 -11.96 -10.51 -15.33
N PHE A 380 -12.91 -9.99 -16.12
CA PHE A 380 -13.67 -10.75 -17.13
C PHE A 380 -13.30 -10.37 -18.56
N SER A 381 -12.54 -9.30 -18.75
CA SER A 381 -12.23 -8.73 -20.06
C SER A 381 -10.77 -8.86 -20.47
N ALA A 382 -9.86 -8.89 -19.50
CA ALA A 382 -8.44 -9.13 -19.76
C ALA A 382 -8.19 -10.60 -20.11
N PRO A 383 -7.07 -10.92 -20.79
CA PRO A 383 -6.71 -12.29 -21.14
C PRO A 383 -6.68 -13.21 -19.91
N ASP A 384 -7.25 -14.43 -20.08
CA ASP A 384 -7.42 -15.40 -18.98
C ASP A 384 -6.10 -15.83 -18.34
N ASP A 385 -5.04 -15.96 -19.12
CA ASP A 385 -3.70 -16.31 -18.64
C ASP A 385 -3.11 -15.20 -17.73
N LEU A 386 -3.28 -13.92 -18.10
CA LEU A 386 -2.82 -12.81 -17.30
C LEU A 386 -3.62 -12.66 -16.00
N THR A 387 -4.96 -12.80 -16.09
CA THR A 387 -5.83 -12.78 -14.89
C THR A 387 -5.53 -13.96 -13.96
N HIS A 388 -5.22 -15.15 -14.52
CA HIS A 388 -4.80 -16.32 -13.76
C HIS A 388 -3.50 -16.04 -12.98
N TYR A 389 -2.49 -15.42 -13.61
CA TYR A 389 -1.25 -15.05 -12.92
C TYR A 389 -1.49 -14.06 -11.77
N TYR A 390 -2.36 -13.09 -11.96
CA TYR A 390 -2.69 -12.14 -10.91
C TYR A 390 -3.39 -12.80 -9.71
N LEU A 391 -4.37 -13.67 -9.97
CA LEU A 391 -5.18 -14.28 -8.93
C LEU A 391 -4.48 -15.43 -8.21
N TYR A 392 -3.72 -16.25 -8.92
CA TYR A 392 -3.19 -17.51 -8.41
C TYR A 392 -1.69 -17.68 -8.58
N GLY A 393 -1.04 -16.81 -9.38
CA GLY A 393 0.39 -16.88 -9.63
C GLY A 393 1.20 -16.68 -8.36
N LYS A 394 2.29 -17.43 -8.24
CA LYS A 394 3.24 -17.32 -7.13
C LYS A 394 4.65 -17.14 -7.70
N ARG A 395 5.45 -16.34 -7.01
CA ARG A 395 6.88 -16.24 -7.32
C ARG A 395 7.55 -17.59 -7.11
N THR A 396 8.47 -17.90 -7.98
CA THR A 396 9.37 -19.07 -7.90
C THR A 396 10.77 -18.59 -8.25
N ASP A 397 11.79 -19.42 -7.99
CA ASP A 397 13.17 -19.11 -8.40
C ASP A 397 13.29 -18.86 -9.90
N ASP A 398 12.46 -19.54 -10.69
CA ASP A 398 12.43 -19.48 -12.15
C ASP A 398 11.54 -18.37 -12.72
N ARG A 399 10.70 -17.73 -11.89
CA ARG A 399 9.76 -16.70 -12.32
C ARG A 399 9.48 -15.73 -11.17
N LYS A 400 10.06 -14.56 -11.28
CA LYS A 400 9.88 -13.46 -10.31
C LYS A 400 8.86 -12.43 -10.79
N GLU A 401 8.69 -12.32 -12.11
CA GLU A 401 7.72 -11.46 -12.80
C GLU A 401 7.03 -12.21 -13.93
N VAL A 402 5.93 -11.69 -14.43
CA VAL A 402 5.29 -12.12 -15.67
C VAL A 402 5.53 -11.06 -16.71
N ILE A 403 6.36 -11.34 -17.69
CA ILE A 403 6.68 -10.38 -18.76
C ILE A 403 5.76 -10.62 -19.95
N VAL A 404 5.14 -9.58 -20.43
CA VAL A 404 4.21 -9.60 -21.56
C VAL A 404 4.76 -8.80 -22.74
N LEU A 405 4.65 -9.35 -23.96
CA LEU A 405 4.67 -8.58 -25.19
C LEU A 405 3.31 -7.90 -25.31
N VAL A 406 3.27 -6.59 -25.06
CA VAL A 406 2.04 -5.79 -25.02
C VAL A 406 1.48 -5.61 -26.42
N GLU A 407 2.29 -5.05 -27.32
CA GLU A 407 1.95 -4.78 -28.71
C GLU A 407 3.20 -4.77 -29.61
N VAL A 408 2.97 -4.76 -30.91
CA VAL A 408 4.01 -4.61 -31.93
C VAL A 408 3.83 -3.32 -32.68
N LEU A 409 4.74 -2.37 -32.48
CA LEU A 409 4.82 -1.13 -33.26
C LEU A 409 5.20 -1.46 -34.70
N ALA A 410 4.24 -1.36 -35.60
CA ALA A 410 4.38 -1.86 -36.98
C ALA A 410 5.53 -1.19 -37.76
N ASP A 411 6.39 -2.01 -38.34
CA ASP A 411 7.50 -1.60 -39.18
C ASP A 411 7.85 -2.73 -40.21
N GLU A 412 8.62 -2.41 -41.23
CA GLU A 412 9.07 -3.40 -42.24
C GLU A 412 9.93 -4.54 -41.66
N ILE A 413 10.57 -4.32 -40.52
CA ILE A 413 11.44 -5.35 -39.89
C ILE A 413 10.67 -6.38 -39.07
N ASN A 414 9.40 -6.11 -38.77
CA ASN A 414 8.54 -6.97 -37.94
C ASN A 414 7.24 -7.38 -38.68
N VAL A 415 7.27 -7.40 -40.02
CA VAL A 415 6.15 -7.85 -40.84
C VAL A 415 5.68 -9.25 -40.45
N GLY A 416 4.36 -9.40 -40.33
CA GLY A 416 3.73 -10.66 -39.93
C GLY A 416 3.56 -10.85 -38.42
N TYR A 417 4.03 -9.90 -37.60
CA TYR A 417 3.87 -9.91 -36.16
C TYR A 417 2.94 -8.80 -35.64
N HIS A 418 2.38 -7.95 -36.49
CA HIS A 418 1.64 -6.75 -36.11
C HIS A 418 0.38 -7.03 -35.27
N ASP A 419 -0.22 -8.23 -35.44
CA ASP A 419 -1.43 -8.66 -34.73
C ASP A 419 -1.10 -9.45 -33.45
N LEU A 420 0.18 -9.52 -33.07
CA LEU A 420 0.59 -10.16 -31.81
C LEU A 420 0.49 -9.16 -30.69
N ASP A 421 -0.33 -9.49 -29.70
CA ASP A 421 -0.51 -8.74 -28.51
C ASP A 421 -0.66 -9.64 -27.26
N ASN A 422 -0.45 -9.09 -26.10
CA ASN A 422 -0.73 -9.73 -24.82
C ASN A 422 -0.14 -11.15 -24.69
N ARG A 423 1.11 -11.36 -25.17
CA ARG A 423 1.79 -12.66 -25.15
C ARG A 423 2.76 -12.74 -23.99
N VAL A 424 2.57 -13.73 -23.10
CA VAL A 424 3.53 -13.97 -22.02
C VAL A 424 4.81 -14.54 -22.58
N VAL A 425 5.93 -13.84 -22.35
CA VAL A 425 7.27 -14.24 -22.82
C VAL A 425 7.82 -15.32 -21.90
N SER A 426 8.27 -16.44 -22.50
CA SER A 426 8.90 -17.54 -21.77
C SER A 426 10.43 -17.54 -21.89
N HIS A 427 10.95 -17.34 -23.11
CA HIS A 427 12.38 -17.36 -23.40
C HIS A 427 12.77 -16.27 -24.40
N VAL A 428 13.98 -15.76 -24.26
CA VAL A 428 14.63 -14.87 -25.24
C VAL A 428 16.03 -15.42 -25.53
N ASN A 429 16.33 -15.62 -26.82
CA ASN A 429 17.62 -16.15 -27.28
C ASN A 429 18.04 -17.43 -26.56
N GLY A 430 17.07 -18.31 -26.24
CA GLY A 430 17.27 -19.59 -25.55
C GLY A 430 17.38 -19.47 -24.02
N LYS A 431 17.39 -18.26 -23.45
CA LYS A 431 17.38 -18.04 -21.99
C LYS A 431 15.95 -17.92 -21.50
N LYS A 432 15.61 -18.59 -20.41
CA LYS A 432 14.35 -18.44 -19.69
C LYS A 432 14.30 -17.06 -19.05
N ILE A 433 13.16 -16.38 -19.14
CA ILE A 433 12.96 -15.03 -18.62
C ILE A 433 12.24 -15.11 -17.28
N SER A 434 12.84 -14.49 -16.27
CA SER A 434 12.31 -14.39 -14.91
C SER A 434 11.95 -12.96 -14.52
N THR A 435 12.69 -11.97 -15.06
CA THR A 435 12.51 -10.52 -14.78
C THR A 435 12.68 -9.70 -16.06
N MET A 436 12.32 -8.40 -16.00
CA MET A 436 12.59 -7.47 -17.11
C MET A 436 14.09 -7.30 -17.35
N GLU A 437 14.92 -7.33 -16.32
CA GLU A 437 16.38 -7.28 -16.47
C GLU A 437 16.93 -8.49 -17.22
N ASP A 438 16.38 -9.69 -16.95
CA ASP A 438 16.74 -10.91 -17.68
C ASP A 438 16.40 -10.79 -19.16
N LEU A 439 15.23 -10.21 -19.48
CA LEU A 439 14.79 -9.96 -20.85
C LEU A 439 15.77 -9.02 -21.58
N VAL A 440 16.07 -7.86 -20.99
CA VAL A 440 17.01 -6.88 -21.56
C VAL A 440 18.39 -7.49 -21.73
N ALA A 441 18.92 -8.15 -20.69
CA ALA A 441 20.24 -8.80 -20.74
C ALA A 441 20.29 -9.91 -21.80
N SER A 442 19.19 -10.65 -22.01
CA SER A 442 19.12 -11.71 -23.03
C SER A 442 19.13 -11.15 -24.44
N PHE A 443 18.62 -9.95 -24.67
CA PHE A 443 18.72 -9.26 -25.96
C PHE A 443 20.11 -8.66 -26.18
N GLU A 444 20.68 -7.99 -25.20
CA GLU A 444 21.89 -7.20 -25.36
C GLU A 444 23.19 -8.03 -25.30
N LYS A 445 23.24 -9.06 -24.42
CA LYS A 445 24.44 -9.85 -24.18
C LYS A 445 24.56 -11.11 -25.06
N THR A 446 23.52 -11.46 -25.83
CA THR A 446 23.56 -12.66 -26.68
C THR A 446 24.00 -12.30 -28.08
N GLU A 447 25.00 -13.01 -28.58
CA GLU A 447 25.47 -12.91 -29.95
C GLU A 447 24.63 -13.79 -30.90
N GLY A 448 24.66 -13.47 -32.21
CA GLY A 448 23.98 -14.24 -33.24
C GLY A 448 23.30 -13.38 -34.28
N LYS A 449 22.84 -13.99 -35.36
CA LYS A 449 22.21 -13.30 -36.49
C LYS A 449 20.78 -12.82 -36.15
N TYR A 450 20.09 -13.55 -35.30
CA TYR A 450 18.68 -13.29 -35.00
C TYR A 450 18.44 -13.10 -33.52
N HIS A 451 17.45 -12.28 -33.16
CA HIS A 451 16.76 -12.32 -31.89
C HIS A 451 15.62 -13.34 -32.01
N LEU A 452 15.54 -14.24 -31.05
CA LEU A 452 14.49 -15.26 -30.95
C LEU A 452 13.70 -15.03 -29.65
N ILE A 453 12.41 -14.78 -29.76
CA ILE A 453 11.48 -14.67 -28.64
C ILE A 453 10.54 -15.85 -28.71
N LEU A 454 10.31 -16.52 -27.60
CA LEU A 454 9.37 -17.62 -27.46
C LEU A 454 8.32 -17.24 -26.42
N ASP A 455 7.03 -17.32 -26.80
CA ASP A 455 5.93 -17.17 -25.86
C ASP A 455 5.62 -18.49 -25.13
N GLU A 456 4.75 -18.45 -24.13
CA GLU A 456 4.34 -19.65 -23.38
C GLU A 456 3.50 -20.64 -24.20
N ARG A 457 2.93 -20.22 -25.32
CA ARG A 457 2.15 -21.05 -26.24
C ARG A 457 3.02 -21.72 -27.30
N GLY A 458 4.33 -21.44 -27.27
CA GLY A 458 5.32 -22.02 -28.20
C GLY A 458 5.44 -21.25 -29.53
N HIS A 459 4.82 -20.08 -29.67
CA HIS A 459 5.04 -19.25 -30.87
C HIS A 459 6.41 -18.60 -30.84
N GLN A 460 7.04 -18.55 -32.01
CA GLN A 460 8.36 -17.97 -32.20
C GLN A 460 8.25 -16.62 -32.94
N ILE A 461 8.92 -15.60 -32.40
CA ILE A 461 9.13 -14.31 -33.07
C ILE A 461 10.63 -14.23 -33.37
N VAL A 462 10.97 -14.00 -34.62
CA VAL A 462 12.36 -13.97 -35.11
C VAL A 462 12.63 -12.65 -35.79
N LEU A 463 13.57 -11.87 -35.27
CA LEU A 463 14.00 -10.60 -35.84
C LEU A 463 15.47 -10.65 -36.25
N ASP A 464 15.81 -10.14 -37.43
CA ASP A 464 17.21 -9.95 -37.85
C ASP A 464 17.86 -8.85 -37.01
N ARG A 465 18.91 -9.19 -36.26
CA ARG A 465 19.57 -8.28 -35.31
C ARG A 465 20.10 -7.01 -35.98
N ARG A 466 20.72 -7.13 -37.16
CA ARG A 466 21.24 -5.96 -37.88
C ARG A 466 20.13 -5.02 -38.30
N LYS A 467 18.98 -5.58 -38.75
CA LYS A 467 17.82 -4.75 -39.08
C LYS A 467 17.25 -4.06 -37.86
N VAL A 468 17.19 -4.72 -36.71
CA VAL A 468 16.78 -4.13 -35.44
C VAL A 468 17.70 -2.95 -35.08
N ASP A 469 19.01 -3.17 -35.05
CA ASP A 469 19.99 -2.13 -34.71
C ASP A 469 19.92 -0.91 -35.62
N GLN A 470 19.76 -1.15 -36.92
CA GLN A 470 19.68 -0.06 -37.93
C GLN A 470 18.37 0.71 -37.88
N ASN A 471 17.28 0.12 -37.42
CA ASN A 471 15.94 0.71 -37.56
C ASN A 471 15.30 1.11 -36.23
N SER A 472 15.85 0.73 -35.06
CA SER A 472 15.29 1.04 -33.74
C SER A 472 15.01 2.54 -33.56
N GLN A 473 15.95 3.40 -33.86
CA GLN A 473 15.77 4.86 -33.74
C GLN A 473 14.68 5.40 -34.71
N ARG A 474 14.58 4.83 -35.92
CA ARG A 474 13.53 5.19 -36.88
C ARG A 474 12.15 4.83 -36.35
N ILE A 475 12.00 3.65 -35.74
CA ILE A 475 10.74 3.19 -35.16
C ILE A 475 10.36 4.12 -34.02
N LEU A 476 11.24 4.35 -33.03
CA LEU A 476 10.97 5.25 -31.92
C LEU A 476 10.54 6.66 -32.40
N LYS A 477 11.27 7.23 -33.37
CA LYS A 477 10.94 8.52 -33.92
C LYS A 477 9.56 8.53 -34.63
N ARG A 478 9.22 7.46 -35.38
CA ARG A 478 7.92 7.32 -36.06
C ARG A 478 6.76 7.34 -35.07
N TYR A 479 6.92 6.63 -33.95
CA TYR A 479 5.89 6.54 -32.92
C TYR A 479 6.01 7.62 -31.83
N ARG A 480 6.95 8.59 -31.99
CA ARG A 480 7.19 9.71 -31.07
C ARG A 480 7.54 9.23 -29.64
N ILE A 481 8.31 8.18 -29.54
CA ILE A 481 8.80 7.60 -28.29
C ILE A 481 10.19 8.15 -28.02
N ALA A 482 10.40 8.71 -26.82
CA ALA A 482 11.66 9.39 -26.47
C ALA A 482 12.80 8.40 -26.15
N SER A 483 12.48 7.24 -25.58
CA SER A 483 13.44 6.23 -25.15
C SER A 483 12.93 4.84 -25.46
N ASP A 484 13.84 3.90 -25.75
CA ASP A 484 13.53 2.48 -25.94
C ASP A 484 13.19 1.75 -24.62
N ARG A 485 13.40 2.41 -23.47
CA ARG A 485 13.18 1.82 -22.17
C ARG A 485 12.91 2.86 -21.08
N SER A 486 12.32 2.41 -19.99
CA SER A 486 12.14 3.17 -18.75
C SER A 486 13.47 3.44 -18.05
N GLU A 487 13.49 4.43 -17.15
CA GLU A 487 14.73 4.87 -16.46
C GLU A 487 15.35 3.78 -15.58
N ASP A 488 14.55 2.95 -14.93
CA ASP A 488 14.97 1.83 -14.08
C ASP A 488 15.79 0.78 -14.87
N LEU A 489 15.53 0.62 -16.18
CA LEU A 489 16.26 -0.30 -17.04
C LEU A 489 17.51 0.32 -17.71
N LYS A 490 17.77 1.62 -17.53
CA LYS A 490 18.97 2.27 -18.10
C LYS A 490 20.25 2.00 -17.33
N ASN A 491 20.15 1.78 -16.02
CA ASN A 491 21.26 1.62 -15.10
C ASN A 491 21.38 0.19 -14.56
N LEU A 492 21.22 -0.82 -15.42
CA LEU A 492 21.41 -2.21 -15.00
C LEU A 492 22.87 -2.43 -14.59
N PRO A 493 23.17 -2.96 -13.38
CA PRO A 493 24.53 -3.23 -12.95
C PRO A 493 25.18 -4.26 -13.86
N SER A 494 26.37 -3.94 -14.38
CA SER A 494 27.22 -4.93 -14.98
C SER A 494 27.70 -5.92 -13.89
N GLU A 495 27.17 -7.12 -13.88
CA GLU A 495 27.67 -8.35 -13.21
C GLU A 495 28.22 -8.26 -11.77
N MET A 496 27.68 -7.47 -10.86
CA MET A 496 28.07 -7.57 -9.45
C MET A 496 26.94 -7.16 -8.48
N SER A 497 25.84 -7.88 -8.46
CA SER A 497 24.98 -7.90 -7.25
C SER A 497 23.89 -8.96 -7.30
N GLN A 498 24.27 -10.21 -7.18
CA GLN A 498 23.32 -11.29 -6.83
C GLN A 498 23.02 -11.35 -5.33
N GLN A 499 23.07 -10.22 -4.60
CA GLN A 499 22.68 -10.18 -3.18
C GLN A 499 22.35 -8.75 -2.71
N GLN A 500 21.35 -8.10 -3.28
CA GLN A 500 20.65 -7.03 -2.56
C GLN A 500 19.20 -6.96 -3.06
N GLY A 501 18.26 -7.08 -2.12
CA GLY A 501 16.85 -7.05 -2.40
C GLY A 501 16.43 -5.73 -3.07
N PHE A 502 15.54 -5.85 -4.00
CA PHE A 502 14.87 -4.75 -4.68
C PHE A 502 14.15 -3.87 -3.65
N ASP A 503 14.53 -2.61 -3.57
CA ASP A 503 13.87 -1.58 -2.76
C ASP A 503 13.06 -0.66 -3.70
N PRO A 504 11.76 -0.86 -3.86
CA PRO A 504 10.94 -0.06 -4.76
C PRO A 504 10.60 1.35 -4.25
N VAL A 505 11.09 1.74 -3.05
CA VAL A 505 10.64 2.96 -2.36
C VAL A 505 11.57 4.17 -2.56
N ASN A 506 12.75 4.02 -3.15
CA ASN A 506 13.77 5.08 -3.11
C ASN A 506 13.96 5.93 -4.38
N THR A 507 13.11 5.84 -5.41
CA THR A 507 13.38 6.53 -6.69
C THR A 507 12.71 7.93 -6.84
N VAL A 508 11.89 8.37 -5.91
CA VAL A 508 11.06 9.60 -6.10
C VAL A 508 11.65 10.89 -5.49
N VAL A 509 12.78 10.88 -4.76
CA VAL A 509 13.21 12.05 -3.97
C VAL A 509 14.41 12.84 -4.54
N GLN A 510 14.91 12.60 -5.75
CA GLN A 510 16.06 13.33 -6.28
C GLN A 510 15.85 14.21 -7.54
N MET A 511 14.64 14.59 -7.89
CA MET A 511 14.43 15.62 -8.94
C MET A 511 14.04 17.00 -8.37
N GLY A 512 14.87 17.56 -7.53
CA GLY A 512 14.59 18.88 -6.98
C GLY A 512 15.76 19.60 -6.35
N ARG A 513 16.96 19.57 -6.97
CA ARG A 513 18.03 20.55 -6.68
C ARG A 513 19.05 20.56 -7.80
N GLU A 514 18.83 21.40 -8.81
CA GLU A 514 19.85 22.15 -9.53
C GLU A 514 19.12 23.14 -10.46
N ASN A 515 18.97 24.33 -10.00
CA ASN A 515 19.11 25.68 -10.52
C ASN A 515 18.31 26.71 -9.72
#